data_bc0853b2e208c831a7a04d140f0f6f1e
#
_entry.id   bc0853b2e208c831a7a04d140f0f6f1e
#
_cell.length_a   1.000
_cell.length_b   1.000
_cell.length_c   1.000
_cell.angle_alpha   90.00
_cell.angle_beta   90.00
_cell.angle_gamma   90.00
#
_symmetry.space_group_name_H-M   'P 1'
#
loop_
_entity.id
_entity.type
_entity.pdbx_description
1 polymer ?
#
loop_
_entity_poly.entity_id
_entity_poly.type
_entity_poly.pdbx_seq_one_letter_code
_entity_poly.pdbx_strand_id
1 'polypeptide(L)'
;MAVNAEKLVMDWLNADPTIKAEWPASFDVPAGSSATHPLPFVTVEQVGGSDERFRSLPLIAVQVWGESRWLVSEAAAKLILPRLKRIVELPEVADIDITGRTHFPMPDGRPRYQILIQLTVKSD
;
A
#
# COMPACT_ATOMS: atom_id res chain seq x y z
N MET A 1 23.16 -2.50 2.17
CA MET A 1 22.42 -1.22 2.08
C MET A 1 20.94 -1.48 2.33
N ALA A 2 20.31 -0.64 3.14
CA ALA A 2 18.89 -0.80 3.42
C ALA A 2 18.06 -0.42 2.18
N VAL A 3 17.00 -1.18 1.93
CA VAL A 3 16.05 -0.92 0.85
C VAL A 3 14.99 0.05 1.35
N ASN A 4 14.62 1.03 0.52
CA ASN A 4 13.46 1.87 0.82
C ASN A 4 12.18 1.07 0.53
N ALA A 5 11.61 0.48 1.57
CA ALA A 5 10.46 -0.42 1.44
C ALA A 5 9.20 0.30 0.95
N GLU A 6 9.01 1.57 1.34
CA GLU A 6 7.88 2.36 0.85
C GLU A 6 7.94 2.52 -0.68
N LYS A 7 9.12 2.88 -1.19
CA LYS A 7 9.33 3.02 -2.62
C LYS A 7 9.16 1.69 -3.35
N LEU A 8 9.66 0.61 -2.77
CA LEU A 8 9.53 -0.74 -3.33
C LEU A 8 8.07 -1.11 -3.53
N VAL A 9 7.24 -0.91 -2.50
CA VAL A 9 5.81 -1.21 -2.56
C VAL A 9 5.09 -0.29 -3.54
N MET A 10 5.37 1.00 -3.49
CA MET A 10 4.78 1.97 -4.41
C MET A 10 5.08 1.62 -5.87
N ASP A 11 6.35 1.34 -6.18
CA ASP A 11 6.76 0.99 -7.55
C ASP A 11 6.13 -0.31 -8.01
N TRP A 12 6.03 -1.30 -7.12
CA TRP A 12 5.39 -2.58 -7.42
C TRP A 12 3.90 -2.41 -7.76
N LEU A 13 3.19 -1.60 -6.99
CA LEU A 13 1.79 -1.30 -7.28
C LEU A 13 1.64 -0.57 -8.61
N ASN A 14 2.46 0.45 -8.85
CA ASN A 14 2.39 1.24 -10.07
C ASN A 14 2.90 0.51 -11.32
N ALA A 15 3.59 -0.61 -11.16
CA ALA A 15 3.99 -1.46 -12.28
C ALA A 15 2.80 -2.24 -12.85
N ASP A 16 1.70 -2.35 -12.13
CA ASP A 16 0.45 -2.90 -12.65
C ASP A 16 -0.30 -1.80 -13.42
N PRO A 17 -0.56 -1.98 -14.73
CA PRO A 17 -1.19 -0.93 -15.53
C PRO A 17 -2.56 -0.49 -15.04
N THR A 18 -3.35 -1.43 -14.53
CA THR A 18 -4.70 -1.12 -14.01
C THR A 18 -4.63 -0.28 -12.74
N ILE A 19 -3.74 -0.66 -11.81
CA ILE A 19 -3.54 0.10 -10.57
C ILE A 19 -3.03 1.50 -10.90
N LYS A 20 -2.01 1.60 -11.74
CA LYS A 20 -1.46 2.89 -12.11
C LYS A 20 -2.49 3.82 -12.75
N ALA A 21 -3.39 3.27 -13.58
CA ALA A 21 -4.40 4.05 -14.28
C ALA A 21 -5.58 4.44 -13.38
N GLU A 22 -6.04 3.52 -12.52
CA GLU A 22 -7.30 3.70 -11.77
C GLU A 22 -7.08 4.01 -10.28
N TRP A 23 -5.97 3.53 -9.70
CA TRP A 23 -5.67 3.66 -8.27
C TRP A 23 -4.18 3.98 -8.06
N PRO A 24 -3.65 5.06 -8.65
CA PRO A 24 -2.21 5.31 -8.60
C PRO A 24 -1.69 5.40 -7.17
N ALA A 25 -0.54 4.78 -6.93
CA ALA A 25 0.11 4.75 -5.63
C ALA A 25 1.12 5.89 -5.49
N SER A 26 1.12 6.52 -4.33
CA SER A 26 2.04 7.61 -4.00
C SER A 26 2.35 7.59 -2.51
N PHE A 27 3.30 8.41 -2.08
CA PHE A 27 3.61 8.57 -0.65
C PHE A 27 2.62 9.49 0.05
N ASP A 28 2.17 10.53 -0.64
CA ASP A 28 1.32 11.56 -0.06
C ASP A 28 -0.04 11.62 -0.76
N VAL A 29 -1.01 12.19 -0.06
CA VAL A 29 -2.34 12.44 -0.62
C VAL A 29 -2.21 13.45 -1.76
N PRO A 30 -2.74 13.16 -2.96
CA PRO A 30 -2.71 14.11 -4.06
C PRO A 30 -3.39 15.45 -3.71
N ALA A 31 -2.82 16.55 -4.17
CA ALA A 31 -3.31 17.89 -3.85
C ALA A 31 -4.76 18.15 -4.30
N GLY A 32 -5.23 17.46 -5.34
CA GLY A 32 -6.61 17.59 -5.82
C GLY A 32 -7.64 16.81 -5.03
N SER A 33 -7.24 15.97 -4.06
CA SER A 33 -8.16 15.17 -3.27
C SER A 33 -8.65 15.94 -2.05
N SER A 34 -9.95 15.86 -1.77
CA SER A 34 -10.57 16.47 -0.59
C SER A 34 -11.85 15.72 -0.23
N ALA A 35 -12.49 16.09 0.88
CA ALA A 35 -13.77 15.52 1.29
C ALA A 35 -14.88 15.75 0.26
N THR A 36 -14.81 16.86 -0.48
CA THR A 36 -15.78 17.19 -1.53
C THR A 36 -15.36 16.68 -2.91
N HIS A 37 -14.12 16.25 -3.05
CA HIS A 37 -13.58 15.69 -4.31
C HIS A 37 -12.67 14.50 -4.01
N PRO A 38 -13.24 13.37 -3.55
CA PRO A 38 -12.45 12.19 -3.19
C PRO A 38 -11.97 11.47 -4.44
N LEU A 39 -10.69 11.65 -4.77
CA LEU A 39 -10.06 10.97 -5.90
C LEU A 39 -9.71 9.53 -5.51
N PRO A 40 -9.76 8.58 -6.46
CA PRO A 40 -9.24 7.23 -6.22
C PRO A 40 -7.71 7.23 -6.29
N PHE A 41 -7.07 6.77 -5.21
CA PHE A 41 -5.60 6.63 -5.14
C PHE A 41 -5.21 5.70 -4.00
N VAL A 42 -3.93 5.36 -3.96
CA VAL A 42 -3.35 4.54 -2.89
C VAL A 42 -2.17 5.29 -2.28
N THR A 43 -2.08 5.28 -0.95
CA THR A 43 -0.90 5.80 -0.26
C THR A 43 -0.15 4.65 0.42
N VAL A 44 1.18 4.78 0.49
CA VAL A 44 2.08 3.80 1.08
C VAL A 44 2.91 4.47 2.15
N GLU A 45 2.87 3.94 3.37
CA GLU A 45 3.58 4.50 4.52
C GLU A 45 4.18 3.39 5.37
N GLN A 46 5.45 3.51 5.70
CA GLN A 46 6.06 2.60 6.69
C GLN A 46 5.69 3.07 8.09
N VAL A 47 4.99 2.22 8.84
CA VAL A 47 4.47 2.56 10.17
C VAL A 47 5.21 1.83 11.29
N GLY A 48 6.20 1.02 10.95
CA GLY A 48 6.96 0.28 11.94
C GLY A 48 7.89 -0.72 11.29
N GLY A 49 8.28 -1.73 12.07
CA GLY A 49 9.17 -2.78 11.62
C GLY A 49 10.52 -2.70 12.26
N SER A 50 11.43 -3.57 11.85
CA SER A 50 12.78 -3.64 12.38
C SER A 50 13.78 -3.95 11.28
N ASP A 51 15.02 -3.56 11.50
CA ASP A 51 16.14 -3.91 10.63
C ASP A 51 17.05 -4.91 11.34
N GLU A 52 17.40 -5.96 10.63
CA GLU A 52 18.36 -6.93 11.06
C GLU A 52 19.60 -6.83 10.16
N ARG A 53 20.65 -7.59 10.47
CA ARG A 53 21.94 -7.48 9.77
C ARG A 53 21.83 -7.73 8.26
N PHE A 54 21.06 -8.73 7.86
CA PHE A 54 20.97 -9.15 6.44
C PHE A 54 19.57 -9.04 5.87
N ARG A 55 18.61 -8.52 6.65
CA ARG A 55 17.24 -8.34 6.22
C ARG A 55 16.55 -7.22 6.98
N SER A 56 15.52 -6.67 6.36
CA SER A 56 14.63 -5.71 7.01
C SER A 56 13.22 -6.31 7.09
N LEU A 57 12.51 -5.94 8.14
CA LEU A 57 11.15 -6.40 8.41
C LEU A 57 10.22 -5.19 8.50
N PRO A 58 10.06 -4.41 7.41
CA PRO A 58 9.22 -3.22 7.46
C PRO A 58 7.74 -3.56 7.59
N LEU A 59 7.05 -2.79 8.42
CA LEU A 59 5.60 -2.82 8.53
C LEU A 59 5.05 -1.65 7.72
N ILE A 60 4.28 -1.95 6.70
CA ILE A 60 3.78 -0.96 5.73
C ILE A 60 2.27 -0.88 5.81
N ALA A 61 1.74 0.34 5.89
CA ALA A 61 0.33 0.61 5.73
C ALA A 61 0.07 1.00 4.27
N VAL A 62 -0.74 0.22 3.59
CA VAL A 62 -1.22 0.52 2.23
C VAL A 62 -2.66 0.96 2.37
N GLN A 63 -2.95 2.21 2.03
CA GLN A 63 -4.25 2.81 2.22
C GLN A 63 -4.90 3.09 0.87
N VAL A 64 -6.12 2.59 0.70
CA VAL A 64 -6.91 2.75 -0.53
C VAL A 64 -7.99 3.80 -0.27
N TRP A 65 -7.98 4.88 -1.05
CA TRP A 65 -8.87 6.02 -0.90
C TRP A 65 -9.78 6.12 -2.11
N GLY A 66 -11.03 6.51 -1.92
CA GLY A 66 -11.96 6.66 -3.04
C GLY A 66 -13.29 7.30 -2.64
N GLU A 67 -14.25 7.24 -3.55
CA GLU A 67 -15.52 7.95 -3.41
C GLU A 67 -16.49 7.28 -2.43
N SER A 68 -16.41 5.96 -2.28
CA SER A 68 -17.34 5.23 -1.43
C SER A 68 -16.63 4.07 -0.74
N ARG A 69 -17.21 3.67 0.40
CA ARG A 69 -16.73 2.51 1.14
C ARG A 69 -16.74 1.24 0.28
N TRP A 70 -17.79 1.08 -0.53
CA TRP A 70 -17.90 -0.07 -1.44
C TRP A 70 -16.74 -0.10 -2.43
N LEU A 71 -16.47 1.02 -3.11
CA LEU A 71 -15.42 1.09 -4.12
C LEU A 71 -14.03 0.82 -3.52
N VAL A 72 -13.72 1.41 -2.38
CA VAL A 72 -12.41 1.20 -1.75
C VAL A 72 -12.25 -0.24 -1.23
N SER A 73 -13.32 -0.84 -0.69
CA SER A 73 -13.33 -2.24 -0.26
C SER A 73 -13.10 -3.19 -1.43
N GLU A 74 -13.80 -2.98 -2.54
CA GLU A 74 -13.67 -3.81 -3.74
C GLU A 74 -12.27 -3.69 -4.34
N ALA A 75 -11.75 -2.47 -4.48
CA ALA A 75 -10.41 -2.25 -5.01
C ALA A 75 -9.36 -2.90 -4.10
N ALA A 76 -9.50 -2.73 -2.79
CA ALA A 76 -8.56 -3.32 -1.83
C ALA A 76 -8.55 -4.84 -1.92
N ALA A 77 -9.72 -5.48 -1.95
CA ALA A 77 -9.83 -6.94 -1.92
C ALA A 77 -9.48 -7.59 -3.26
N LYS A 78 -9.89 -6.99 -4.37
CA LYS A 78 -9.80 -7.63 -5.68
C LYS A 78 -8.66 -7.15 -6.55
N LEU A 79 -8.08 -5.98 -6.26
CA LEU A 79 -7.02 -5.40 -7.08
C LEU A 79 -5.72 -5.22 -6.28
N ILE A 80 -5.78 -4.50 -5.18
CA ILE A 80 -4.59 -4.14 -4.42
C ILE A 80 -4.01 -5.33 -3.65
N LEU A 81 -4.84 -6.04 -2.90
CA LEU A 81 -4.37 -7.17 -2.08
C LEU A 81 -3.76 -8.30 -2.91
N PRO A 82 -4.38 -8.76 -4.02
CA PRO A 82 -3.76 -9.77 -4.86
C PRO A 82 -2.42 -9.32 -5.44
N ARG A 83 -2.31 -8.05 -5.81
CA ARG A 83 -1.04 -7.48 -6.32
C ARG A 83 0.02 -7.46 -5.23
N LEU A 84 -0.34 -7.05 -4.00
CA LEU A 84 0.59 -7.05 -2.87
C LEU A 84 1.12 -8.45 -2.57
N LYS A 85 0.26 -9.48 -2.62
CA LYS A 85 0.68 -10.85 -2.36
C LYS A 85 1.72 -11.35 -3.35
N ARG A 86 1.73 -10.80 -4.55
CA ARG A 86 2.70 -11.17 -5.59
C ARG A 86 4.04 -10.43 -5.47
N ILE A 87 4.21 -9.55 -4.49
CA ILE A 87 5.46 -8.79 -4.34
C ILE A 87 6.67 -9.71 -4.11
N VAL A 88 6.43 -10.92 -3.63
CA VAL A 88 7.49 -11.94 -3.48
C VAL A 88 8.12 -12.36 -4.81
N GLU A 89 7.52 -11.98 -5.95
CA GLU A 89 8.13 -12.17 -7.26
C GLU A 89 9.38 -11.30 -7.45
N LEU A 90 9.51 -10.23 -6.67
CA LEU A 90 10.72 -9.41 -6.68
C LEU A 90 11.84 -10.14 -5.92
N PRO A 91 13.06 -10.17 -6.47
CA PRO A 91 14.17 -10.90 -5.84
C PRO A 91 14.56 -10.32 -4.48
N GLU A 92 14.31 -9.04 -4.23
CA GLU A 92 14.60 -8.40 -2.94
C GLU A 92 13.64 -8.81 -1.83
N VAL A 93 12.47 -9.32 -2.17
CA VAL A 93 11.42 -9.66 -1.19
C VAL A 93 11.42 -11.15 -0.95
N ALA A 94 11.68 -11.55 0.29
CA ALA A 94 11.69 -12.96 0.69
C ALA A 94 10.32 -13.45 1.11
N ASP A 95 9.51 -12.58 1.73
CA ASP A 95 8.20 -12.97 2.27
C ASP A 95 7.30 -11.76 2.47
N ILE A 96 6.01 -12.02 2.56
CA ILE A 96 4.98 -11.03 2.92
C ILE A 96 3.95 -11.66 3.83
N ASP A 97 3.59 -10.95 4.91
CA ASP A 97 2.48 -11.29 5.78
C ASP A 97 1.44 -10.17 5.72
N ILE A 98 0.18 -10.55 5.52
CA ILE A 98 -0.93 -9.60 5.64
C ILE A 98 -1.37 -9.61 7.09
N THR A 99 -0.99 -8.57 7.85
CA THR A 99 -1.23 -8.53 9.29
C THR A 99 -2.56 -7.91 9.68
N GLY A 100 -3.23 -7.23 8.75
CA GLY A 100 -4.55 -6.68 9.03
C GLY A 100 -5.17 -6.02 7.80
N ARG A 101 -6.50 -5.99 7.78
CA ARG A 101 -7.30 -5.29 6.78
C ARG A 101 -8.49 -4.68 7.48
N THR A 102 -8.73 -3.39 7.30
CA THR A 102 -9.84 -2.73 7.95
C THR A 102 -10.27 -1.47 7.20
N HIS A 103 -11.57 -1.17 7.28
CA HIS A 103 -12.10 0.13 6.89
C HIS A 103 -11.64 1.15 7.94
N PHE A 104 -10.94 2.18 7.50
CA PHE A 104 -10.34 3.17 8.39
C PHE A 104 -10.60 4.57 7.83
N PRO A 105 -11.85 5.08 7.97
CA PRO A 105 -12.23 6.35 7.34
C PRO A 105 -11.46 7.53 7.92
N MET A 106 -11.26 8.55 7.08
CA MET A 106 -10.69 9.80 7.52
C MET A 106 -11.67 10.57 8.41
N PRO A 107 -11.17 11.41 9.34
CA PRO A 107 -12.05 12.27 10.15
C PRO A 107 -12.95 13.19 9.32
N ASP A 108 -12.53 13.55 8.08
CA ASP A 108 -13.34 14.37 7.17
C ASP A 108 -14.41 13.57 6.41
N GLY A 109 -14.53 12.27 6.69
CA GLY A 109 -15.52 11.39 6.10
C GLY A 109 -15.11 10.67 4.83
N ARG A 110 -13.92 10.94 4.28
CA ARG A 110 -13.46 10.22 3.08
C ARG A 110 -13.29 8.73 3.37
N PRO A 111 -13.88 7.85 2.53
CA PRO A 111 -13.65 6.41 2.68
C PRO A 111 -12.17 6.08 2.47
N ARG A 112 -11.63 5.28 3.38
CA ARG A 112 -10.26 4.80 3.31
C ARG A 112 -10.22 3.38 3.84
N TYR A 113 -9.58 2.47 3.09
CA TYR A 113 -9.38 1.09 3.51
C TYR A 113 -7.89 0.86 3.73
N GLN A 114 -7.52 0.32 4.88
CA GLN A 114 -6.12 0.09 5.21
C GLN A 114 -5.77 -1.39 5.18
N ILE A 115 -4.67 -1.71 4.50
CA ILE A 115 -4.07 -3.03 4.49
C ILE A 115 -2.70 -2.88 5.17
N LEU A 116 -2.49 -3.62 6.26
CA LEU A 116 -1.19 -3.69 6.92
C LEU A 116 -0.45 -4.91 6.42
N ILE A 117 0.76 -4.71 5.93
CA ILE A 117 1.62 -5.79 5.48
C ILE A 117 2.96 -5.71 6.18
N GLN A 118 3.52 -6.87 6.49
CA GLN A 118 4.90 -6.97 6.93
C GLN A 118 5.70 -7.69 5.87
N LEU A 119 6.74 -7.04 5.37
CA LEU A 119 7.64 -7.63 4.39
C LEU A 119 8.88 -8.16 5.08
N THR A 120 9.47 -9.18 4.48
CA THR A 120 10.85 -9.57 4.75
C THR A 120 11.65 -9.19 3.50
N VAL A 121 12.49 -8.19 3.63
CA VAL A 121 13.28 -7.65 2.51
C VAL A 121 14.75 -7.97 2.76
N LYS A 122 15.41 -8.53 1.75
CA LYS A 122 16.84 -8.80 1.82
C LYS A 122 17.61 -7.50 1.81
N SER A 123 18.58 -7.38 2.71
CA SER A 123 19.48 -6.22 2.73
C SER A 123 20.91 -6.70 2.88
N ASP A 124 21.81 -6.00 2.23
CA ASP A 124 23.23 -6.33 2.26
C ASP A 124 23.96 -5.52 3.32
#